data_5743860816eeae6394bafe7854d4ab0c
#
_entry.id   5743860816eeae6394bafe7854d4ab0c
#
_cell.length_a   1.000
_cell.length_b   1.000
_cell.length_c   1.000
_cell.angle_alpha   90.00
_cell.angle_beta   90.00
_cell.angle_gamma   90.00
#
_symmetry.space_group_name_H-M   'P 1'
#
loop_
_entity.id
_entity.type
_entity.pdbx_description
1 polymer ?
#
loop_
_entity_poly.entity_id
_entity_poly.type
_entity_poly.pdbx_seq_one_letter_code
_entity_poly.pdbx_strand_id
1 'polypeptide(L)'
;MGVASQAGPPHHPSMRTRFAALPGNLRGAILMSLGGVLFAIEALFIRWMSDRGIPVTTQLFARSIGQLIWVLPLILAGGLAVFRTTRPGMHLLRGGCSAATWGFYFLSFAFLDLTTATVLSFTNVMFTTLLAKPVLGERVDAARWAGTVLGFIGIAVMLRPGTDIPLLGALVALAAALSWCGITLTSRSLSRTESTQTVLAWVGIITSACVAPFAIAFWAPIGMVDVLILAVFGLVTPGIIWLVTEALRAGEASAVAPFQYLRLVVIAAFGWVLFGEVPDGWTWLGALVILSGAVIITISEARRR
;
A
#
# COMPACT_ATOMS: atom_id res chain seq x y z
N MET A 1 -32.36 30.26 -48.47
CA MET A 1 -31.79 30.72 -47.21
C MET A 1 -31.40 29.48 -46.45
N GLY A 2 -30.13 29.11 -46.45
CA GLY A 2 -29.60 27.92 -45.79
C GLY A 2 -29.26 28.25 -44.35
N VAL A 3 -29.79 27.46 -43.41
CA VAL A 3 -29.41 27.51 -42.00
C VAL A 3 -28.08 26.77 -41.85
N ALA A 4 -27.00 27.52 -41.70
CA ALA A 4 -25.69 26.95 -41.36
C ALA A 4 -25.77 26.41 -39.91
N SER A 5 -25.70 25.06 -39.76
CA SER A 5 -25.52 24.39 -38.47
C SER A 5 -24.17 24.79 -37.89
N GLN A 6 -24.18 25.61 -36.84
CA GLN A 6 -22.96 25.88 -36.05
C GLN A 6 -22.63 24.62 -35.27
N ALA A 7 -21.67 23.85 -35.79
CA ALA A 7 -20.99 22.79 -35.01
C ALA A 7 -20.22 23.48 -33.89
N GLY A 8 -20.67 23.31 -32.67
CA GLY A 8 -19.96 23.78 -31.46
C GLY A 8 -18.55 23.16 -31.41
N PRO A 9 -17.60 23.78 -30.68
CA PRO A 9 -16.23 23.31 -30.59
C PRO A 9 -16.19 21.85 -30.04
N PRO A 10 -15.27 21.02 -30.53
CA PRO A 10 -15.18 19.62 -30.11
C PRO A 10 -14.95 19.57 -28.57
N HIS A 11 -15.90 18.99 -27.85
CA HIS A 11 -15.76 18.74 -26.43
C HIS A 11 -14.60 17.75 -26.22
N HIS A 12 -13.42 18.26 -25.86
CA HIS A 12 -12.34 17.41 -25.40
C HIS A 12 -12.79 16.76 -24.07
N PRO A 13 -12.86 15.43 -23.99
CA PRO A 13 -13.28 14.75 -22.78
C PRO A 13 -12.36 15.16 -21.60
N SER A 14 -12.93 15.50 -20.47
CA SER A 14 -12.19 15.90 -19.28
C SER A 14 -11.24 14.77 -18.83
N MET A 15 -10.17 15.11 -18.08
CA MET A 15 -9.23 14.12 -17.57
C MET A 15 -9.95 13.02 -16.75
N ARG A 16 -11.04 13.40 -16.04
CA ARG A 16 -11.90 12.46 -15.29
C ARG A 16 -12.62 11.47 -16.20
N THR A 17 -13.15 11.91 -17.33
CA THR A 17 -13.84 11.02 -18.29
C THR A 17 -12.86 10.07 -18.97
N ARG A 18 -11.65 10.54 -19.31
CA ARG A 18 -10.58 9.70 -19.86
C ARG A 18 -10.13 8.64 -18.87
N PHE A 19 -9.92 9.00 -17.61
CA PHE A 19 -9.55 8.04 -16.56
C PHE A 19 -10.65 7.01 -16.32
N ALA A 20 -11.91 7.44 -16.26
CA ALA A 20 -13.06 6.54 -16.09
C ALA A 20 -13.24 5.53 -17.24
N ALA A 21 -12.78 5.89 -18.45
CA ALA A 21 -12.85 5.03 -19.63
C ALA A 21 -11.76 3.92 -19.68
N LEU A 22 -10.74 3.98 -18.79
CA LEU A 22 -9.70 2.96 -18.70
C LEU A 22 -10.27 1.64 -18.15
N PRO A 23 -9.70 0.47 -18.56
CA PRO A 23 -9.99 -0.83 -17.93
C PRO A 23 -9.78 -0.78 -16.41
N GLY A 24 -10.60 -1.52 -15.66
CA GLY A 24 -10.54 -1.53 -14.21
C GLY A 24 -9.14 -1.84 -13.66
N ASN A 25 -8.47 -2.85 -14.20
CA ASN A 25 -7.12 -3.23 -13.77
C ASN A 25 -6.08 -2.13 -14.05
N LEU A 26 -6.19 -1.39 -15.16
CA LEU A 26 -5.28 -0.26 -15.45
C LEU A 26 -5.56 0.93 -14.52
N ARG A 27 -6.83 1.23 -14.22
CA ARG A 27 -7.16 2.23 -13.19
C ARG A 27 -6.59 1.84 -11.83
N GLY A 28 -6.76 0.57 -11.46
CA GLY A 28 -6.21 0.02 -10.23
C GLY A 28 -4.68 0.13 -10.17
N ALA A 29 -3.99 -0.19 -11.28
CA ALA A 29 -2.54 -0.07 -11.38
C ALA A 29 -2.06 1.38 -11.20
N ILE A 30 -2.72 2.35 -11.83
CA ILE A 30 -2.39 3.78 -11.67
C ILE A 30 -2.59 4.23 -10.21
N LEU A 31 -3.74 3.91 -9.61
CA LEU A 31 -4.02 4.26 -8.21
C LEU A 31 -3.05 3.59 -7.24
N MET A 32 -2.67 2.33 -7.47
CA MET A 32 -1.69 1.61 -6.66
C MET A 32 -0.30 2.24 -6.80
N SER A 33 0.10 2.64 -8.02
CA SER A 33 1.38 3.32 -8.25
C SER A 33 1.42 4.68 -7.56
N LEU A 34 0.35 5.48 -7.63
CA LEU A 34 0.23 6.74 -6.89
C LEU A 34 0.28 6.51 -5.38
N GLY A 35 -0.43 5.50 -4.87
CA GLY A 35 -0.34 5.08 -3.49
C GLY A 35 1.09 4.67 -3.11
N GLY A 36 1.81 4.00 -4.00
CA GLY A 36 3.22 3.64 -3.85
C GLY A 36 4.15 4.85 -3.73
N VAL A 37 3.95 5.89 -4.54
CA VAL A 37 4.69 7.16 -4.44
C VAL A 37 4.46 7.82 -3.08
N LEU A 38 3.20 7.95 -2.65
CA LEU A 38 2.89 8.51 -1.34
C LEU A 38 3.43 7.65 -0.21
N PHE A 39 3.43 6.33 -0.36
CA PHE A 39 4.01 5.41 0.62
C PHE A 39 5.54 5.57 0.70
N ALA A 40 6.20 5.86 -0.42
CA ALA A 40 7.63 6.16 -0.44
C ALA A 40 7.93 7.46 0.34
N ILE A 41 7.15 8.51 0.11
CA ILE A 41 7.24 9.77 0.86
C ILE A 41 6.98 9.53 2.34
N GLU A 42 5.96 8.73 2.68
CA GLU A 42 5.66 8.33 4.05
C GLU A 42 6.85 7.62 4.71
N ALA A 43 7.51 6.70 4.01
CA ALA A 43 8.66 5.96 4.53
C ALA A 43 9.85 6.88 4.85
N LEU A 44 10.14 7.85 3.97
CA LEU A 44 11.17 8.87 4.22
C LEU A 44 10.81 9.74 5.43
N PHE A 45 9.53 10.09 5.57
CA PHE A 45 9.06 10.89 6.69
C PHE A 45 9.13 10.11 8.02
N ILE A 46 8.79 8.81 8.00
CA ILE A 46 8.97 7.91 9.16
C ILE A 46 10.42 7.86 9.59
N ARG A 47 11.36 7.69 8.64
CA ARG A 47 12.80 7.70 8.92
C ARG A 47 13.22 9.02 9.57
N TRP A 48 12.88 10.15 8.96
CA TRP A 48 13.20 11.47 9.49
C TRP A 48 12.64 11.71 10.90
N MET A 49 11.40 11.28 11.18
CA MET A 49 10.84 11.37 12.53
C MET A 49 11.57 10.45 13.53
N SER A 50 11.98 9.26 13.08
CA SER A 50 12.74 8.30 13.92
C SER A 50 14.11 8.85 14.27
N ASP A 51 14.79 9.53 13.34
CA ASP A 51 16.09 10.21 13.57
C ASP A 51 15.94 11.37 14.59
N ARG A 52 14.74 11.93 14.75
CA ARG A 52 14.38 12.91 15.80
C ARG A 52 14.04 12.27 17.15
N GLY A 53 14.10 10.94 17.27
CA GLY A 53 13.78 10.19 18.48
C GLY A 53 12.30 9.92 18.71
N ILE A 54 11.42 10.16 17.72
CA ILE A 54 9.98 9.81 17.83
C ILE A 54 9.82 8.32 17.61
N PRO A 55 9.33 7.54 18.62
CA PRO A 55 9.17 6.10 18.48
C PRO A 55 8.23 5.72 17.32
N VAL A 56 8.56 4.68 16.58
CA VAL A 56 7.73 4.18 15.45
C VAL A 56 6.34 3.77 15.94
N THR A 57 6.20 3.25 17.14
CA THR A 57 4.90 2.93 17.77
C THR A 57 4.00 4.16 17.91
N THR A 58 4.57 5.29 18.31
CA THR A 58 3.86 6.59 18.40
C THR A 58 3.46 7.09 17.01
N GLN A 59 4.33 6.95 16.01
CA GLN A 59 4.04 7.30 14.62
C GLN A 59 2.89 6.44 14.05
N LEU A 60 2.91 5.12 14.30
CA LEU A 60 1.84 4.21 13.88
C LEU A 60 0.51 4.52 14.58
N PHE A 61 0.56 4.90 15.85
CA PHE A 61 -0.63 5.31 16.58
C PHE A 61 -1.23 6.61 16.01
N ALA A 62 -0.40 7.63 15.78
CA ALA A 62 -0.82 8.88 15.14
C ALA A 62 -1.46 8.64 13.77
N ARG A 63 -0.87 7.75 12.96
CA ARG A 63 -1.42 7.31 11.68
C ARG A 63 -2.80 6.67 11.82
N SER A 64 -2.98 5.81 12.81
CA SER A 64 -4.24 5.10 13.05
C SER A 64 -5.34 6.07 13.50
N ILE A 65 -5.02 7.00 14.39
CA ILE A 65 -5.93 8.06 14.83
C ILE A 65 -6.31 8.97 13.65
N GLY A 66 -5.35 9.32 12.78
CA GLY A 66 -5.60 10.11 11.58
C GLY A 66 -6.67 9.49 10.66
N GLN A 67 -6.74 8.17 10.57
CA GLN A 67 -7.78 7.47 9.81
C GLN A 67 -9.18 7.71 10.42
N LEU A 68 -9.29 7.75 11.74
CA LEU A 68 -10.56 8.06 12.42
C LEU A 68 -10.94 9.52 12.21
N ILE A 69 -9.97 10.44 12.24
CA ILE A 69 -10.20 11.87 11.97
C ILE A 69 -10.72 12.08 10.55
N TRP A 70 -10.25 11.32 9.56
CA TRP A 70 -10.73 11.41 8.17
C TRP A 70 -12.20 11.04 8.01
N VAL A 71 -12.71 10.12 8.84
CA VAL A 71 -14.13 9.74 8.81
C VAL A 71 -14.97 10.57 9.77
N LEU A 72 -14.36 11.40 10.62
CA LEU A 72 -15.06 12.24 11.59
C LEU A 72 -16.16 13.14 10.96
N PRO A 73 -15.94 13.83 9.81
CA PRO A 73 -16.99 14.61 9.18
C PRO A 73 -18.22 13.78 8.82
N LEU A 74 -18.03 12.54 8.41
CA LEU A 74 -19.13 11.62 8.08
C LEU A 74 -19.87 11.14 9.33
N ILE A 75 -19.12 10.92 10.43
CA ILE A 75 -19.70 10.57 11.73
C ILE A 75 -20.55 11.74 12.25
N LEU A 76 -20.05 12.97 12.12
CA LEU A 76 -20.77 14.17 12.56
C LEU A 76 -22.03 14.43 11.70
N ALA A 77 -21.99 14.12 10.40
CA ALA A 77 -23.11 14.33 9.48
C ALA A 77 -24.15 13.20 9.53
N GLY A 78 -23.74 11.97 9.70
CA GLY A 78 -24.59 10.76 9.59
C GLY A 78 -24.58 9.84 10.81
N GLY A 79 -23.97 10.27 11.91
CA GLY A 79 -23.82 9.46 13.11
C GLY A 79 -22.95 8.24 12.88
N LEU A 80 -23.17 7.18 13.65
CA LEU A 80 -22.41 5.93 13.56
C LEU A 80 -22.74 5.06 12.33
N ALA A 81 -23.53 5.58 11.38
CA ALA A 81 -23.92 4.82 10.18
C ALA A 81 -22.73 4.40 9.32
N VAL A 82 -21.60 5.15 9.38
CA VAL A 82 -20.35 4.82 8.68
C VAL A 82 -19.77 3.46 9.14
N PHE A 83 -20.09 3.00 10.35
CA PHE A 83 -19.64 1.71 10.89
C PHE A 83 -20.62 0.56 10.60
N ARG A 84 -21.78 0.84 9.98
CA ARG A 84 -22.71 -0.22 9.62
C ARG A 84 -22.11 -1.10 8.54
N THR A 85 -22.04 -2.39 8.84
CA THR A 85 -21.50 -3.41 7.95
C THR A 85 -22.26 -4.71 8.12
N THR A 86 -22.41 -5.47 7.06
CA THR A 86 -22.93 -6.85 7.09
C THR A 86 -21.80 -7.87 7.29
N ARG A 87 -20.55 -7.42 7.30
CA ARG A 87 -19.35 -8.28 7.31
C ARG A 87 -18.33 -7.93 8.42
N PRO A 88 -18.77 -7.81 9.71
CA PRO A 88 -17.88 -7.36 10.79
C PRO A 88 -16.65 -8.28 10.97
N GLY A 89 -16.82 -9.60 10.81
CA GLY A 89 -15.71 -10.56 10.88
C GLY A 89 -14.63 -10.32 9.82
N MET A 90 -15.00 -9.84 8.62
CA MET A 90 -14.03 -9.50 7.58
C MET A 90 -13.25 -8.22 7.92
N HIS A 91 -13.89 -7.24 8.57
CA HIS A 91 -13.21 -6.06 9.09
C HIS A 91 -12.25 -6.40 10.23
N LEU A 92 -12.67 -7.29 11.15
CA LEU A 92 -11.79 -7.79 12.22
C LEU A 92 -10.58 -8.54 11.64
N LEU A 93 -10.80 -9.41 10.65
CA LEU A 93 -9.71 -10.09 9.94
C LEU A 93 -8.77 -9.08 9.27
N ARG A 94 -9.32 -8.07 8.59
CA ARG A 94 -8.55 -7.02 7.91
C ARG A 94 -7.68 -6.22 8.92
N GLY A 95 -8.26 -5.83 10.05
CA GLY A 95 -7.57 -5.13 11.13
C GLY A 95 -6.55 -6.01 11.82
N GLY A 96 -6.90 -7.26 12.12
CA GLY A 96 -5.98 -8.26 12.69
C GLY A 96 -4.79 -8.55 11.78
N CYS A 97 -5.01 -8.70 10.46
CA CYS A 97 -3.93 -8.81 9.50
C CYS A 97 -3.02 -7.56 9.50
N SER A 98 -3.59 -6.35 9.69
CA SER A 98 -2.78 -5.14 9.81
C SER A 98 -1.89 -5.17 11.05
N ALA A 99 -2.44 -5.50 12.20
CA ALA A 99 -1.68 -5.60 13.44
C ALA A 99 -0.60 -6.69 13.37
N ALA A 100 -0.96 -7.87 12.84
CA ALA A 100 -0.03 -8.98 12.66
C ALA A 100 1.10 -8.62 11.69
N THR A 101 0.80 -7.93 10.58
CA THR A 101 1.82 -7.46 9.63
C THR A 101 2.88 -6.63 10.32
N TRP A 102 2.47 -5.59 11.05
CA TRP A 102 3.41 -4.71 11.72
C TRP A 102 4.13 -5.42 12.87
N GLY A 103 3.42 -6.23 13.66
CA GLY A 103 4.00 -7.01 14.75
C GLY A 103 5.10 -7.96 14.26
N PHE A 104 4.81 -8.79 13.26
CA PHE A 104 5.80 -9.72 12.70
C PHE A 104 6.90 -9.00 11.94
N TYR A 105 6.61 -7.92 11.22
CA TYR A 105 7.62 -7.17 10.49
C TYR A 105 8.65 -6.56 11.44
N PHE A 106 8.23 -5.92 12.53
CA PHE A 106 9.16 -5.40 13.54
C PHE A 106 9.89 -6.52 14.30
N LEU A 107 9.19 -7.61 14.63
CA LEU A 107 9.83 -8.77 15.27
C LEU A 107 10.92 -9.37 14.37
N SER A 108 10.76 -9.33 13.05
CA SER A 108 11.77 -9.86 12.13
C SER A 108 13.12 -9.15 12.25
N PHE A 109 13.14 -7.87 12.65
CA PHE A 109 14.39 -7.12 12.86
C PHE A 109 15.22 -7.60 14.05
N ALA A 110 14.65 -8.39 14.96
CA ALA A 110 15.41 -9.05 16.01
C ALA A 110 16.32 -10.19 15.47
N PHE A 111 16.04 -10.66 14.25
CA PHE A 111 16.72 -11.80 13.64
C PHE A 111 17.36 -11.48 12.29
N LEU A 112 16.90 -10.45 11.60
CA LEU A 112 17.27 -10.10 10.23
C LEU A 112 17.68 -8.64 10.14
N ASP A 113 18.60 -8.34 9.23
CA ASP A 113 18.84 -6.97 8.82
C ASP A 113 17.62 -6.39 8.10
N LEU A 114 17.52 -5.05 8.08
CA LEU A 114 16.38 -4.32 7.50
C LEU A 114 16.17 -4.67 6.02
N THR A 115 17.25 -4.87 5.27
CA THR A 115 17.23 -5.17 3.84
C THR A 115 16.60 -6.53 3.59
N THR A 116 17.10 -7.58 4.27
CA THR A 116 16.59 -8.95 4.16
C THR A 116 15.13 -9.04 4.61
N ALA A 117 14.78 -8.44 5.75
CA ALA A 117 13.39 -8.37 6.23
C ALA A 117 12.47 -7.69 5.21
N THR A 118 12.94 -6.60 4.58
CA THR A 118 12.17 -5.88 3.56
C THR A 118 11.96 -6.73 2.31
N VAL A 119 13.00 -7.37 1.77
CA VAL A 119 12.87 -8.28 0.61
C VAL A 119 11.85 -9.38 0.90
N LEU A 120 11.98 -10.05 2.04
CA LEU A 120 11.05 -11.11 2.43
C LEU A 120 9.62 -10.59 2.61
N SER A 121 9.43 -9.37 3.13
CA SER A 121 8.09 -8.78 3.27
C SER A 121 7.39 -8.58 1.92
N PHE A 122 8.12 -8.31 0.84
CA PHE A 122 7.57 -8.15 -0.50
C PHE A 122 7.08 -9.46 -1.14
N THR A 123 7.37 -10.62 -0.55
CA THR A 123 6.73 -11.89 -0.95
C THR A 123 5.21 -11.85 -0.76
N ASN A 124 4.68 -10.85 -0.02
CA ASN A 124 3.23 -10.61 0.09
C ASN A 124 2.54 -10.52 -1.28
N VAL A 125 3.20 -9.96 -2.29
CA VAL A 125 2.65 -9.84 -3.64
C VAL A 125 2.59 -11.22 -4.32
N MET A 126 3.61 -12.07 -4.09
CA MET A 126 3.59 -13.45 -4.59
C MET A 126 2.46 -14.25 -3.92
N PHE A 127 2.31 -14.13 -2.60
CA PHE A 127 1.18 -14.74 -1.87
C PHE A 127 -0.16 -14.21 -2.36
N THR A 128 -0.27 -12.90 -2.64
CA THR A 128 -1.49 -12.30 -3.19
C THR A 128 -1.83 -12.91 -4.55
N THR A 129 -0.85 -13.04 -5.43
CA THR A 129 -1.02 -13.64 -6.76
C THR A 129 -1.43 -15.11 -6.66
N LEU A 130 -0.79 -15.88 -5.76
CA LEU A 130 -1.09 -17.29 -5.50
C LEU A 130 -2.51 -17.48 -4.94
N LEU A 131 -2.89 -16.67 -3.96
CA LEU A 131 -4.15 -16.79 -3.22
C LEU A 131 -5.32 -16.05 -3.88
N ALA A 132 -5.08 -15.23 -4.91
CA ALA A 132 -6.14 -14.49 -5.61
C ALA A 132 -7.19 -15.42 -6.22
N LYS A 133 -6.79 -16.55 -6.79
CA LYS A 133 -7.73 -17.52 -7.37
C LYS A 133 -8.58 -18.24 -6.31
N PRO A 134 -8.01 -18.91 -5.30
CA PRO A 134 -8.80 -19.65 -4.31
C PRO A 134 -9.64 -18.75 -3.39
N VAL A 135 -9.17 -17.52 -3.08
CA VAL A 135 -9.85 -16.63 -2.12
C VAL A 135 -10.82 -15.66 -2.78
N LEU A 136 -10.46 -15.12 -3.94
CA LEU A 136 -11.23 -14.07 -4.62
C LEU A 136 -11.90 -14.55 -5.92
N GLY A 137 -11.58 -15.76 -6.40
CA GLY A 137 -12.05 -16.27 -7.68
C GLY A 137 -11.41 -15.58 -8.89
N GLU A 138 -10.30 -14.86 -8.71
CA GLU A 138 -9.63 -14.14 -9.79
C GLU A 138 -8.86 -15.09 -10.72
N ARG A 139 -8.86 -14.78 -12.01
CA ARG A 139 -8.06 -15.53 -12.99
C ARG A 139 -6.66 -14.96 -13.06
N VAL A 140 -5.67 -15.75 -12.66
CA VAL A 140 -4.27 -15.39 -12.73
C VAL A 140 -3.64 -16.05 -13.95
N ASP A 141 -3.21 -15.25 -14.90
CA ASP A 141 -2.55 -15.72 -16.12
C ASP A 141 -1.01 -15.68 -16.01
N ALA A 142 -0.35 -16.17 -17.06
CA ALA A 142 1.11 -16.21 -17.13
C ALA A 142 1.76 -14.83 -17.07
N ALA A 143 1.12 -13.78 -17.63
CA ALA A 143 1.67 -12.43 -17.62
C ALA A 143 1.69 -11.84 -16.22
N ARG A 144 0.64 -12.07 -15.41
CA ARG A 144 0.59 -11.65 -14.01
C ARG A 144 1.63 -12.38 -13.17
N TRP A 145 1.80 -13.69 -13.38
CA TRP A 145 2.87 -14.46 -12.74
C TRP A 145 4.25 -13.95 -13.16
N ALA A 146 4.50 -13.78 -14.45
CA ALA A 146 5.78 -13.28 -14.96
C ALA A 146 6.11 -11.90 -14.38
N GLY A 147 5.16 -10.97 -14.38
CA GLY A 147 5.36 -9.64 -13.81
C GLY A 147 5.59 -9.65 -12.29
N THR A 148 4.88 -10.52 -11.55
CA THR A 148 5.06 -10.70 -10.10
C THR A 148 6.45 -11.26 -9.78
N VAL A 149 6.87 -12.31 -10.48
CA VAL A 149 8.19 -12.94 -10.28
C VAL A 149 9.32 -12.00 -10.68
N LEU A 150 9.22 -11.34 -11.84
CA LEU A 150 10.21 -10.34 -12.27
C LEU A 150 10.32 -9.19 -11.29
N GLY A 151 9.19 -8.65 -10.80
CA GLY A 151 9.21 -7.60 -9.80
C GLY A 151 9.92 -8.04 -8.52
N PHE A 152 9.67 -9.25 -8.04
CA PHE A 152 10.35 -9.80 -6.88
C PHE A 152 11.85 -10.02 -7.10
N ILE A 153 12.24 -10.57 -8.27
CA ILE A 153 13.66 -10.69 -8.67
C ILE A 153 14.32 -9.32 -8.68
N GLY A 154 13.67 -8.31 -9.26
CA GLY A 154 14.17 -6.94 -9.30
C GLY A 154 14.42 -6.37 -7.90
N ILE A 155 13.53 -6.65 -6.93
CA ILE A 155 13.72 -6.26 -5.53
C ILE A 155 14.93 -6.98 -4.92
N ALA A 156 15.07 -8.27 -5.13
CA ALA A 156 16.20 -9.05 -4.62
C ALA A 156 17.53 -8.56 -5.20
N VAL A 157 17.57 -8.22 -6.49
CA VAL A 157 18.75 -7.64 -7.16
C VAL A 157 19.08 -6.26 -6.61
N MET A 158 18.06 -5.41 -6.41
CA MET A 158 18.22 -4.03 -5.92
C MET A 158 18.71 -3.98 -4.49
N LEU A 159 18.12 -4.79 -3.60
CA LEU A 159 18.38 -4.74 -2.17
C LEU A 159 19.50 -5.69 -1.71
N ARG A 160 19.84 -6.72 -2.48
CA ARG A 160 20.91 -7.68 -2.20
C ARG A 160 20.86 -8.21 -0.75
N PRO A 161 19.82 -8.99 -0.38
CA PRO A 161 19.69 -9.53 0.97
C PRO A 161 20.91 -10.40 1.33
N GLY A 162 21.25 -10.46 2.63
CA GLY A 162 22.32 -11.30 3.14
C GLY A 162 22.11 -12.79 2.81
N THR A 163 23.21 -13.56 2.78
CA THR A 163 23.18 -15.01 2.46
C THR A 163 22.85 -15.87 3.68
N ASP A 164 23.26 -15.44 4.88
CA ASP A 164 23.03 -16.15 6.14
C ASP A 164 21.71 -15.71 6.77
N ILE A 165 20.62 -16.31 6.32
CA ILE A 165 19.27 -15.97 6.81
C ILE A 165 18.85 -16.99 7.86
N PRO A 166 18.74 -16.60 9.17
CA PRO A 166 18.26 -17.49 10.21
C PRO A 166 16.83 -17.97 9.90
N LEU A 167 16.57 -19.27 10.01
CA LEU A 167 15.27 -19.86 9.68
C LEU A 167 14.11 -19.19 10.44
N LEU A 168 14.29 -18.93 11.73
CA LEU A 168 13.27 -18.28 12.56
C LEU A 168 12.97 -16.85 12.04
N GLY A 169 14.01 -16.09 11.69
CA GLY A 169 13.86 -14.76 11.10
C GLY A 169 13.10 -14.80 9.77
N ALA A 170 13.45 -15.75 8.89
CA ALA A 170 12.75 -15.96 7.64
C ALA A 170 11.27 -16.30 7.85
N LEU A 171 10.93 -17.21 8.76
CA LEU A 171 9.54 -17.59 9.07
C LEU A 171 8.74 -16.41 9.62
N VAL A 172 9.31 -15.60 10.50
CA VAL A 172 8.66 -14.39 11.04
C VAL A 172 8.43 -13.37 9.94
N ALA A 173 9.40 -13.11 9.07
CA ALA A 173 9.25 -12.17 7.94
C ALA A 173 8.21 -12.67 6.92
N LEU A 174 8.16 -13.97 6.64
CA LEU A 174 7.16 -14.57 5.77
C LEU A 174 5.76 -14.54 6.41
N ALA A 175 5.64 -14.67 7.73
CA ALA A 175 4.38 -14.48 8.45
C ALA A 175 3.89 -13.03 8.32
N ALA A 176 4.78 -12.04 8.39
CA ALA A 176 4.47 -10.64 8.09
C ALA A 176 3.95 -10.48 6.64
N ALA A 177 4.65 -11.07 5.67
CA ALA A 177 4.26 -11.03 4.26
C ALA A 177 2.90 -11.70 4.01
N LEU A 178 2.62 -12.83 4.63
CA LEU A 178 1.33 -13.52 4.52
C LEU A 178 0.21 -12.69 5.17
N SER A 179 0.48 -12.07 6.30
CA SER A 179 -0.46 -11.15 6.95
C SER A 179 -0.75 -9.93 6.06
N TRP A 180 0.26 -9.38 5.39
CA TRP A 180 0.09 -8.30 4.41
C TRP A 180 -0.74 -8.76 3.20
N CYS A 181 -0.49 -9.95 2.68
CA CYS A 181 -1.37 -10.56 1.68
C CYS A 181 -2.83 -10.60 2.17
N GLY A 182 -3.06 -11.00 3.42
CA GLY A 182 -4.38 -10.95 4.07
C GLY A 182 -5.00 -9.54 4.05
N ILE A 183 -4.20 -8.50 4.28
CA ILE A 183 -4.65 -7.10 4.12
C ILE A 183 -5.17 -6.85 2.70
N THR A 184 -4.42 -7.25 1.67
CA THR A 184 -4.77 -7.02 0.27
C THR A 184 -6.04 -7.78 -0.13
N LEU A 185 -6.12 -9.08 0.20
CA LEU A 185 -7.25 -9.93 -0.15
C LEU A 185 -8.54 -9.48 0.56
N THR A 186 -8.47 -9.17 1.86
CA THR A 186 -9.62 -8.68 2.62
C THR A 186 -10.06 -7.30 2.15
N SER A 187 -9.13 -6.39 1.83
CA SER A 187 -9.45 -5.07 1.26
C SER A 187 -10.15 -5.21 -0.09
N ARG A 188 -9.68 -6.10 -0.97
CA ARG A 188 -10.32 -6.41 -2.25
C ARG A 188 -11.71 -7.00 -2.05
N SER A 189 -11.87 -7.92 -1.11
CA SER A 189 -13.17 -8.52 -0.79
C SER A 189 -14.16 -7.49 -0.23
N LEU A 190 -13.72 -6.64 0.71
CA LEU A 190 -14.54 -5.59 1.31
C LEU A 190 -14.89 -4.49 0.30
N SER A 191 -13.96 -4.09 -0.56
CA SER A 191 -14.20 -3.03 -1.55
C SER A 191 -15.32 -3.34 -2.55
N ARG A 192 -15.75 -4.61 -2.66
CA ARG A 192 -16.88 -5.04 -3.51
C ARG A 192 -18.23 -4.77 -2.86
N THR A 193 -18.30 -4.69 -1.54
CA THR A 193 -19.57 -4.64 -0.78
C THR A 193 -19.66 -3.44 0.16
N GLU A 194 -18.54 -2.87 0.56
CA GLU A 194 -18.45 -1.81 1.54
C GLU A 194 -17.94 -0.50 0.92
N SER A 195 -18.28 0.62 1.53
CA SER A 195 -17.70 1.91 1.16
C SER A 195 -16.26 2.01 1.63
N THR A 196 -15.43 2.79 0.93
CA THR A 196 -14.05 3.04 1.34
C THR A 196 -13.99 3.70 2.72
N GLN A 197 -14.94 4.57 3.03
CA GLN A 197 -15.07 5.22 4.33
C GLN A 197 -15.34 4.21 5.45
N THR A 198 -16.22 3.22 5.23
CA THR A 198 -16.47 2.13 6.18
C THR A 198 -15.19 1.33 6.43
N VAL A 199 -14.46 0.98 5.38
CA VAL A 199 -13.17 0.27 5.52
C VAL A 199 -12.17 1.09 6.31
N LEU A 200 -12.01 2.38 6.02
CA LEU A 200 -11.11 3.29 6.75
C LEU A 200 -11.50 3.40 8.22
N ALA A 201 -12.79 3.55 8.53
CA ALA A 201 -13.30 3.66 9.89
C ALA A 201 -12.97 2.43 10.74
N TRP A 202 -13.29 1.25 10.21
CA TRP A 202 -13.00 -0.01 10.91
C TRP A 202 -11.50 -0.28 11.06
N VAL A 203 -10.71 -0.03 10.03
CA VAL A 203 -9.25 -0.16 10.11
C VAL A 203 -8.69 0.81 11.14
N GLY A 204 -9.15 2.07 11.15
CA GLY A 204 -8.72 3.07 12.13
C GLY A 204 -8.98 2.63 13.58
N ILE A 205 -10.19 2.14 13.89
CA ILE A 205 -10.51 1.65 15.25
C ILE A 205 -9.65 0.46 15.63
N ILE A 206 -9.60 -0.58 14.78
CA ILE A 206 -8.93 -1.84 15.12
C ILE A 206 -7.43 -1.62 15.25
N THR A 207 -6.81 -0.90 14.31
CA THR A 207 -5.36 -0.63 14.37
C THR A 207 -5.02 0.27 15.56
N SER A 208 -5.82 1.29 15.87
CA SER A 208 -5.61 2.13 17.05
C SER A 208 -5.69 1.30 18.34
N ALA A 209 -6.69 0.44 18.45
CA ALA A 209 -6.82 -0.44 19.63
C ALA A 209 -5.65 -1.42 19.78
N CYS A 210 -5.13 -1.96 18.66
CA CYS A 210 -3.98 -2.86 18.68
C CYS A 210 -2.66 -2.13 18.97
N VAL A 211 -2.47 -0.92 18.47
CA VAL A 211 -1.20 -0.18 18.57
C VAL A 211 -1.12 0.65 19.85
N ALA A 212 -2.26 1.10 20.40
CA ALA A 212 -2.30 1.96 21.61
C ALA A 212 -1.50 1.39 22.80
N PRO A 213 -1.60 0.10 23.17
CA PRO A 213 -0.83 -0.44 24.29
C PRO A 213 0.69 -0.29 24.09
N PHE A 214 1.16 -0.52 22.86
CA PHE A 214 2.57 -0.38 22.51
C PHE A 214 3.01 1.09 22.46
N ALA A 215 2.16 1.98 21.94
CA ALA A 215 2.44 3.41 21.94
C ALA A 215 2.54 3.98 23.36
N ILE A 216 1.73 3.46 24.29
CA ILE A 216 1.80 3.83 25.70
C ILE A 216 3.03 3.23 26.38
N ALA A 217 3.31 1.93 26.15
CA ALA A 217 4.44 1.23 26.78
C ALA A 217 5.80 1.79 26.35
N PHE A 218 5.92 2.24 25.10
CA PHE A 218 7.15 2.78 24.50
C PHE A 218 7.06 4.29 24.27
N TRP A 219 6.26 4.97 25.10
CA TRP A 219 6.12 6.42 25.01
C TRP A 219 7.44 7.13 25.32
N ALA A 220 7.85 8.04 24.43
CA ALA A 220 8.94 8.98 24.69
C ALA A 220 8.36 10.39 24.81
N PRO A 221 8.92 11.24 25.71
CA PRO A 221 8.56 12.65 25.77
C PRO A 221 8.82 13.32 24.41
N ILE A 222 7.80 13.94 23.83
CA ILE A 222 7.87 14.64 22.55
C ILE A 222 7.51 16.11 22.74
N GLY A 223 8.19 16.99 22.01
CA GLY A 223 7.91 18.43 22.04
C GLY A 223 6.65 18.80 21.25
N MET A 224 6.16 20.02 21.46
CA MET A 224 4.97 20.53 20.76
C MET A 224 5.14 20.49 19.23
N VAL A 225 6.34 20.76 18.73
CA VAL A 225 6.66 20.69 17.29
C VAL A 225 6.48 19.26 16.77
N ASP A 226 6.93 18.26 17.52
CA ASP A 226 6.82 16.86 17.14
C ASP A 226 5.36 16.38 17.16
N VAL A 227 4.55 16.90 18.11
CA VAL A 227 3.09 16.67 18.11
C VAL A 227 2.43 17.22 16.85
N LEU A 228 2.79 18.43 16.42
CA LEU A 228 2.26 19.02 15.17
C LEU A 228 2.70 18.21 13.95
N ILE A 229 3.96 17.76 13.90
CA ILE A 229 4.45 16.88 12.84
C ILE A 229 3.65 15.58 12.78
N LEU A 230 3.44 14.94 13.93
CA LEU A 230 2.64 13.71 14.03
C LEU A 230 1.17 13.93 13.63
N ALA A 231 0.60 15.09 13.95
CA ALA A 231 -0.75 15.43 13.55
C ALA A 231 -0.87 15.56 12.02
N VAL A 232 0.06 16.28 11.38
CA VAL A 232 0.10 16.40 9.91
C VAL A 232 0.33 15.02 9.27
N PHE A 233 1.28 14.25 9.76
CA PHE A 233 1.56 12.90 9.31
C PHE A 233 0.31 12.00 9.40
N GLY A 234 -0.34 11.99 10.59
CA GLY A 234 -1.56 11.21 10.83
C GLY A 234 -2.71 11.60 9.90
N LEU A 235 -2.83 12.88 9.52
CA LEU A 235 -3.88 13.36 8.62
C LEU A 235 -3.62 13.06 7.15
N VAL A 236 -2.36 13.00 6.72
CA VAL A 236 -2.00 12.76 5.31
C VAL A 236 -2.03 11.27 4.96
N THR A 237 -1.55 10.41 5.86
CA THR A 237 -1.36 8.98 5.59
C THR A 237 -2.64 8.19 5.28
N PRO A 238 -3.84 8.52 5.81
CA PRO A 238 -5.08 7.84 5.41
C PRO A 238 -5.37 7.92 3.91
N GLY A 239 -4.90 8.99 3.24
CA GLY A 239 -5.00 9.12 1.79
C GLY A 239 -4.32 7.99 1.03
N ILE A 240 -3.24 7.43 1.57
CA ILE A 240 -2.55 6.26 0.99
C ILE A 240 -3.46 5.04 1.05
N ILE A 241 -4.07 4.78 2.20
CA ILE A 241 -4.99 3.64 2.39
C ILE A 241 -6.22 3.81 1.51
N TRP A 242 -6.72 5.04 1.37
CA TRP A 242 -7.81 5.35 0.47
C TRP A 242 -7.44 5.00 -0.98
N LEU A 243 -6.27 5.44 -1.47
CA LEU A 243 -5.79 5.12 -2.83
C LEU A 243 -5.64 3.62 -3.04
N VAL A 244 -5.03 2.90 -2.10
CA VAL A 244 -4.87 1.45 -2.17
C VAL A 244 -6.23 0.73 -2.18
N THR A 245 -7.18 1.19 -1.35
CA THR A 245 -8.54 0.61 -1.31
C THR A 245 -9.27 0.87 -2.62
N GLU A 246 -9.19 2.07 -3.18
CA GLU A 246 -9.78 2.40 -4.48
C GLU A 246 -9.08 1.65 -5.64
N ALA A 247 -7.76 1.44 -5.56
CA ALA A 247 -7.04 0.61 -6.51
C ALA A 247 -7.57 -0.82 -6.54
N LEU A 248 -7.75 -1.42 -5.34
CA LEU A 248 -8.30 -2.77 -5.17
C LEU A 248 -9.81 -2.84 -5.45
N ARG A 249 -10.52 -1.72 -5.40
CA ARG A 249 -11.91 -1.62 -5.87
C ARG A 249 -11.98 -1.63 -7.39
N ALA A 250 -11.10 -0.88 -8.04
CA ALA A 250 -11.07 -0.72 -9.49
C ALA A 250 -10.59 -1.98 -10.22
N GLY A 251 -9.60 -2.71 -9.66
CA GLY A 251 -8.95 -3.82 -10.34
C GLY A 251 -8.82 -5.09 -9.48
N GLU A 252 -8.49 -6.20 -10.13
CA GLU A 252 -8.21 -7.47 -9.48
C GLU A 252 -6.91 -7.40 -8.65
N ALA A 253 -6.89 -8.04 -7.46
CA ALA A 253 -5.75 -7.98 -6.55
C ALA A 253 -4.47 -8.51 -7.21
N SER A 254 -4.56 -9.61 -7.95
CA SER A 254 -3.43 -10.22 -8.66
C SER A 254 -2.86 -9.37 -9.80
N ALA A 255 -3.69 -8.50 -10.40
CA ALA A 255 -3.25 -7.58 -11.45
C ALA A 255 -2.64 -6.28 -10.87
N VAL A 256 -3.14 -5.84 -9.71
CA VAL A 256 -2.84 -4.53 -9.12
C VAL A 256 -1.71 -4.60 -8.10
N ALA A 257 -1.62 -5.69 -7.29
CA ALA A 257 -0.63 -5.82 -6.23
C ALA A 257 0.84 -5.70 -6.69
N PRO A 258 1.28 -6.22 -7.85
CA PRO A 258 2.67 -6.07 -8.29
C PRO A 258 3.14 -4.62 -8.45
N PHE A 259 2.21 -3.68 -8.67
CA PHE A 259 2.55 -2.25 -8.77
C PHE A 259 3.02 -1.65 -7.44
N GLN A 260 2.84 -2.34 -6.31
CA GLN A 260 3.46 -1.97 -5.04
C GLN A 260 5.00 -2.01 -5.09
N TYR A 261 5.60 -2.82 -5.95
CA TYR A 261 7.04 -2.87 -6.13
C TYR A 261 7.65 -1.54 -6.60
N LEU A 262 6.87 -0.75 -7.36
CA LEU A 262 7.33 0.55 -7.87
C LEU A 262 7.73 1.53 -6.76
N ARG A 263 7.19 1.39 -5.54
CA ARG A 263 7.57 2.26 -4.42
C ARG A 263 9.07 2.20 -4.10
N LEU A 264 9.74 1.06 -4.33
CA LEU A 264 11.18 0.94 -4.09
C LEU A 264 11.99 1.73 -5.12
N VAL A 265 11.56 1.74 -6.37
CA VAL A 265 12.17 2.57 -7.41
C VAL A 265 12.04 4.06 -7.05
N VAL A 266 10.86 4.44 -6.54
CA VAL A 266 10.60 5.83 -6.08
C VAL A 266 11.42 6.19 -4.85
N ILE A 267 11.56 5.27 -3.87
CA ILE A 267 12.40 5.48 -2.69
C ILE A 267 13.86 5.69 -3.10
N ALA A 268 14.38 4.88 -4.02
CA ALA A 268 15.75 5.04 -4.52
C ALA A 268 15.95 6.38 -5.24
N ALA A 269 14.98 6.79 -6.08
CA ALA A 269 15.03 8.09 -6.75
C ALA A 269 15.02 9.26 -5.74
N PHE A 270 14.17 9.21 -4.72
CA PHE A 270 14.15 10.24 -3.68
C PHE A 270 15.40 10.21 -2.80
N GLY A 271 15.94 9.02 -2.48
CA GLY A 271 17.23 8.88 -1.78
C GLY A 271 18.35 9.63 -2.52
N TRP A 272 18.38 9.44 -3.84
CA TRP A 272 19.35 10.16 -4.67
C TRP A 272 19.13 11.69 -4.67
N VAL A 273 17.91 12.12 -4.96
CA VAL A 273 17.62 13.57 -5.14
C VAL A 273 17.68 14.34 -3.82
N LEU A 274 17.18 13.76 -2.71
CA LEU A 274 17.03 14.47 -1.43
C LEU A 274 18.23 14.27 -0.49
N PHE A 275 18.88 13.10 -0.56
CA PHE A 275 19.96 12.74 0.36
C PHE A 275 21.32 12.60 -0.33
N GLY A 276 21.39 12.74 -1.67
CA GLY A 276 22.62 12.54 -2.44
C GLY A 276 23.10 11.09 -2.47
N GLU A 277 22.27 10.14 -2.10
CA GLU A 277 22.57 8.70 -2.13
C GLU A 277 22.58 8.22 -3.60
N VAL A 278 23.75 8.25 -4.24
CA VAL A 278 23.87 7.85 -5.65
C VAL A 278 23.57 6.35 -5.80
N PRO A 279 22.50 5.96 -6.55
CA PRO A 279 22.18 4.56 -6.76
C PRO A 279 23.32 3.84 -7.51
N ASP A 280 23.73 2.69 -7.01
CA ASP A 280 24.72 1.85 -7.67
C ASP A 280 24.13 1.10 -8.88
N GLY A 281 25.01 0.40 -9.65
CA GLY A 281 24.58 -0.33 -10.85
C GLY A 281 23.53 -1.41 -10.56
N TRP A 282 23.55 -2.04 -9.38
CA TRP A 282 22.60 -3.05 -8.98
C TRP A 282 21.22 -2.45 -8.67
N THR A 283 21.19 -1.27 -8.07
CA THR A 283 19.96 -0.51 -7.84
C THR A 283 19.28 -0.16 -9.17
N TRP A 284 20.04 0.32 -10.16
CA TRP A 284 19.52 0.57 -11.51
C TRP A 284 19.03 -0.69 -12.22
N LEU A 285 19.81 -1.78 -12.14
CA LEU A 285 19.41 -3.07 -12.73
C LEU A 285 18.11 -3.58 -12.10
N GLY A 286 18.01 -3.59 -10.78
CA GLY A 286 16.81 -4.00 -10.08
C GLY A 286 15.59 -3.14 -10.42
N ALA A 287 15.76 -1.81 -10.52
CA ALA A 287 14.72 -0.89 -10.95
C ALA A 287 14.21 -1.21 -12.36
N LEU A 288 15.10 -1.47 -13.32
CA LEU A 288 14.73 -1.88 -14.69
C LEU A 288 13.94 -3.19 -14.70
N VAL A 289 14.34 -4.18 -13.90
CA VAL A 289 13.63 -5.46 -13.80
C VAL A 289 12.24 -5.28 -13.18
N ILE A 290 12.09 -4.45 -12.13
CA ILE A 290 10.78 -4.10 -11.54
C ILE A 290 9.88 -3.44 -12.59
N LEU A 291 10.40 -2.44 -13.30
CA LEU A 291 9.65 -1.72 -14.32
C LEU A 291 9.23 -2.65 -15.47
N SER A 292 10.09 -3.57 -15.90
CA SER A 292 9.76 -4.55 -16.95
C SER A 292 8.59 -5.45 -16.54
N GLY A 293 8.58 -5.91 -15.29
CA GLY A 293 7.45 -6.67 -14.72
C GLY A 293 6.14 -5.90 -14.74
N ALA A 294 6.16 -4.63 -14.33
CA ALA A 294 4.99 -3.76 -14.37
C ALA A 294 4.49 -3.52 -15.80
N VAL A 295 5.40 -3.33 -16.76
CA VAL A 295 5.07 -3.15 -18.19
C VAL A 295 4.42 -4.41 -18.78
N ILE A 296 4.93 -5.61 -18.48
CA ILE A 296 4.36 -6.88 -18.95
C ILE A 296 2.90 -7.00 -18.48
N ILE A 297 2.62 -6.75 -17.22
CA ILE A 297 1.24 -6.79 -16.69
C ILE A 297 0.38 -5.73 -17.39
N THR A 298 0.88 -4.50 -17.51
CA THR A 298 0.13 -3.39 -18.14
C THR A 298 -0.26 -3.69 -19.57
N ILE A 299 0.69 -4.21 -20.38
CA ILE A 299 0.41 -4.59 -21.78
C ILE A 299 -0.59 -5.74 -21.85
N SER A 300 -0.45 -6.75 -21.01
CA SER A 300 -1.38 -7.88 -20.94
C SER A 300 -2.80 -7.41 -20.61
N GLU A 301 -2.95 -6.56 -19.61
CA GLU A 301 -4.26 -6.04 -19.19
C GLU A 301 -4.88 -5.08 -20.24
N ALA A 302 -4.05 -4.33 -20.99
CA ALA A 302 -4.53 -3.48 -22.08
C ALA A 302 -5.02 -4.29 -23.28
N ARG A 303 -4.43 -5.45 -23.56
CA ARG A 303 -4.82 -6.35 -24.67
C ARG A 303 -6.08 -7.18 -24.38
N ARG A 304 -6.56 -7.21 -23.16
CA ARG A 304 -7.79 -7.95 -22.77
C ARG A 304 -9.09 -7.21 -23.09
N ARG A 305 -9.00 -6.11 -23.84
CA ARG A 305 -10.14 -5.44 -24.47
C ARG A 305 -10.53 -6.20 -25.74
#